data_7d2f2ced754afb861a5c27ddee527168
#
_entry.id   7d2f2ced754afb861a5c27ddee527168
#
_cell.length_a   1.000
_cell.length_b   1.000
_cell.length_c   1.000
_cell.angle_alpha   90.00
_cell.angle_beta   90.00
_cell.angle_gamma   90.00
#
_symmetry.space_group_name_H-M   'P 1'
#
loop_
_entity.id
_entity.type
_entity.pdbx_description
1 polymer ?
#
loop_
_entity_poly.entity_id
_entity_poly.type
_entity_poly.pdbx_seq_one_letter_code
_entity_poly.pdbx_strand_id
1 'polypeptide(L)'
;MENVITEVSKYLIILLMMIYTFSCFTVFRKRDIEDQKNVLRRQIVLMLFMNLVAYTVLFLQDNDMKMLMMYGAVFLFIVVVQILYRVIYRKGNMLIVNNMCMLLSIGFLILSRLSFGKAVKQFEIVVIGMVLSFIVPVIVRKVKILKDLTWLYGIVGLALLMVVLAMAAISGGAKLSIEIGGVTFQFSELVKITFVFFVAGMLREDTGFKRVVITTVVAATHVLILVVSKDLGSAVVFFVAYIVMLYVATKKARYALAGLAGGTLAAVVAYFLFNHVRQRVIVWQDPIAVYDKVGGGYQ
;
A
#
# COMPACT_ATOMS: atom_id res chain seq x y z
N MET A 1 27.78 26.13 8.60
CA MET A 1 27.32 25.06 9.51
C MET A 1 26.10 24.32 8.96
N GLU A 2 25.08 24.99 8.43
CA GLU A 2 23.87 24.37 7.88
C GLU A 2 24.13 23.31 6.79
N ASN A 3 25.03 23.60 5.85
CA ASN A 3 25.40 22.66 4.79
C ASN A 3 26.01 21.35 5.32
N VAL A 4 26.83 21.46 6.39
CA VAL A 4 27.46 20.27 7.01
C VAL A 4 26.42 19.42 7.73
N ILE A 5 25.51 20.06 8.47
CA ILE A 5 24.42 19.38 9.16
C ILE A 5 23.54 18.65 8.13
N THR A 6 23.18 19.30 7.03
CA THR A 6 22.37 18.73 5.96
C THR A 6 23.07 17.54 5.30
N GLU A 7 24.37 17.64 5.02
CA GLU A 7 25.12 16.52 4.41
C GLU A 7 25.26 15.33 5.35
N VAL A 8 25.63 15.57 6.62
CA VAL A 8 25.76 14.50 7.63
C VAL A 8 24.42 13.82 7.88
N SER A 9 23.32 14.59 7.95
CA SER A 9 21.99 14.02 8.19
C SER A 9 21.49 13.11 7.08
N LYS A 10 21.86 13.33 5.81
CA LYS A 10 21.54 12.41 4.71
C LYS A 10 22.08 11.00 4.98
N TYR A 11 23.37 10.91 5.34
CA TYR A 11 24.00 9.62 5.64
C TYR A 11 23.43 8.99 6.90
N LEU A 12 23.13 9.81 7.92
CA LEU A 12 22.51 9.35 9.15
C LEU A 12 21.11 8.77 8.89
N ILE A 13 20.26 9.43 8.11
CA ILE A 13 18.92 8.94 7.74
C ILE A 13 19.02 7.63 6.97
N ILE A 14 19.93 7.53 5.99
CA ILE A 14 20.15 6.29 5.23
C ILE A 14 20.57 5.16 6.17
N LEU A 15 21.50 5.42 7.08
CA LEU A 15 21.97 4.43 8.06
C LEU A 15 20.82 3.98 8.97
N LEU A 16 20.01 4.89 9.49
CA LEU A 16 18.86 4.56 10.33
C LEU A 16 17.82 3.72 9.58
N MET A 17 17.54 4.03 8.31
CA MET A 17 16.67 3.25 7.45
C MET A 17 17.23 1.85 7.20
N MET A 18 18.53 1.70 6.95
CA MET A 18 19.17 0.39 6.79
C MET A 18 19.05 -0.44 8.07
N ILE A 19 19.36 0.15 9.25
CA ILE A 19 19.24 -0.53 10.53
C ILE A 19 17.79 -0.94 10.80
N TYR A 20 16.82 -0.05 10.51
CA TYR A 20 15.39 -0.36 10.64
C TYR A 20 15.00 -1.54 9.74
N THR A 21 15.35 -1.50 8.45
CA THR A 21 15.04 -2.56 7.49
C THR A 21 15.66 -3.89 7.91
N PHE A 22 16.93 -3.90 8.33
CA PHE A 22 17.58 -5.09 8.84
C PHE A 22 16.87 -5.64 10.08
N SER A 23 16.41 -4.77 10.96
CA SER A 23 15.66 -5.17 12.17
C SER A 23 14.34 -5.87 11.84
N CYS A 24 13.69 -5.54 10.70
CA CYS A 24 12.46 -6.22 10.26
C CYS A 24 12.70 -7.72 9.98
N PHE A 25 13.85 -8.06 9.40
CA PHE A 25 14.22 -9.47 9.18
C PHE A 25 14.71 -10.13 10.47
N THR A 26 15.34 -9.38 11.36
CA THR A 26 15.85 -9.90 12.63
C THR A 26 14.74 -10.42 13.53
N VAL A 27 13.53 -9.82 13.50
CA VAL A 27 12.36 -10.30 14.25
C VAL A 27 12.06 -11.77 13.95
N PHE A 28 12.13 -12.19 12.67
CA PHE A 28 11.84 -13.56 12.26
C PHE A 28 12.91 -14.58 12.70
N ARG A 29 14.12 -14.11 13.00
CA ARG A 29 15.23 -14.97 13.45
C ARG A 29 15.20 -15.23 14.96
N LYS A 30 14.47 -14.38 15.72
CA LYS A 30 14.35 -14.51 17.17
C LYS A 30 13.29 -15.55 17.53
N ARG A 31 13.65 -16.52 18.37
CA ARG A 31 12.75 -17.58 18.86
C ARG A 31 12.01 -17.16 20.11
N ASP A 32 12.65 -16.37 20.99
CA ASP A 32 12.05 -15.88 22.20
C ASP A 32 11.12 -14.66 21.93
N ILE A 33 9.93 -14.67 22.56
CA ILE A 33 8.93 -13.64 22.43
C ILE A 33 9.42 -12.30 23.01
N GLU A 34 10.18 -12.34 24.11
CA GLU A 34 10.71 -11.12 24.73
C GLU A 34 11.77 -10.46 23.85
N ASP A 35 12.65 -11.27 23.23
CA ASP A 35 13.61 -10.80 22.24
C ASP A 35 12.92 -10.16 21.04
N GLN A 36 11.84 -10.76 20.53
CA GLN A 36 11.04 -10.15 19.44
C GLN A 36 10.47 -8.80 19.85
N LYS A 37 9.90 -8.69 21.04
CA LYS A 37 9.37 -7.42 21.59
C LYS A 37 10.47 -6.35 21.71
N ASN A 38 11.68 -6.75 22.13
CA ASN A 38 12.81 -5.82 22.26
C ASN A 38 13.24 -5.27 20.89
N VAL A 39 13.28 -6.12 19.84
CA VAL A 39 13.55 -5.66 18.48
C VAL A 39 12.44 -4.71 18.00
N LEU A 40 11.18 -5.03 18.24
CA LEU A 40 10.06 -4.16 17.87
C LEU A 40 10.08 -2.81 18.59
N ARG A 41 10.48 -2.75 19.87
CA ARG A 41 10.68 -1.48 20.61
C ARG A 41 11.81 -0.66 20.00
N ARG A 42 12.93 -1.29 19.63
CA ARG A 42 14.06 -0.61 18.96
C ARG A 42 13.63 -0.01 17.62
N GLN A 43 12.79 -0.70 16.85
CA GLN A 43 12.24 -0.15 15.60
C GLN A 43 11.47 1.16 15.82
N ILE A 44 10.66 1.26 16.88
CA ILE A 44 9.93 2.49 17.20
C ILE A 44 10.91 3.62 17.51
N VAL A 45 11.93 3.35 18.33
CA VAL A 45 12.94 4.35 18.67
C VAL A 45 13.69 4.83 17.42
N LEU A 46 14.12 3.90 16.54
CA LEU A 46 14.78 4.22 15.29
C LEU A 46 13.90 5.10 14.38
N MET A 47 12.62 4.76 14.25
CA MET A 47 11.66 5.51 13.46
C MET A 47 11.45 6.93 14.02
N LEU A 48 11.25 7.07 15.32
CA LEU A 48 11.06 8.37 15.97
C LEU A 48 12.32 9.23 15.85
N PHE A 49 13.51 8.62 16.02
CA PHE A 49 14.78 9.33 15.89
C PHE A 49 15.05 9.76 14.44
N MET A 50 14.76 8.90 13.47
CA MET A 50 14.85 9.26 12.05
C MET A 50 13.94 10.46 11.72
N ASN A 51 12.69 10.44 12.20
CA ASN A 51 11.78 11.57 12.00
C ASN A 51 12.30 12.84 12.66
N LEU A 52 12.82 12.75 13.88
CA LEU A 52 13.42 13.91 14.57
C LEU A 52 14.54 14.53 13.74
N VAL A 53 15.50 13.73 13.28
CA VAL A 53 16.61 14.20 12.45
C VAL A 53 16.09 14.85 11.16
N ALA A 54 15.18 14.20 10.47
CA ALA A 54 14.67 14.66 9.19
C ALA A 54 13.88 15.97 9.30
N TYR A 55 12.99 16.10 10.27
CA TYR A 55 12.22 17.34 10.49
C TYR A 55 13.09 18.48 11.05
N THR A 56 14.12 18.16 11.83
CA THR A 56 15.11 19.17 12.27
C THR A 56 15.85 19.75 11.06
N VAL A 57 16.22 18.92 10.09
CA VAL A 57 16.86 19.39 8.85
C VAL A 57 15.92 20.28 8.05
N LEU A 58 14.65 19.89 7.89
CA LEU A 58 13.67 20.72 7.18
C LEU A 58 13.46 22.07 7.89
N PHE A 59 13.39 22.05 9.22
CA PHE A 59 13.28 23.27 10.01
C PHE A 59 14.47 24.20 9.80
N LEU A 60 15.70 23.67 9.81
CA LEU A 60 16.92 24.46 9.61
C LEU A 60 17.03 25.04 8.19
N GLN A 61 16.50 24.32 7.17
CA GLN A 61 16.52 24.77 5.78
C GLN A 61 15.50 25.88 5.50
N ASP A 62 14.27 25.71 5.99
CA ASP A 62 13.17 26.62 5.67
C ASP A 62 12.94 27.68 6.77
N ASN A 63 13.53 27.49 7.96
CA ASN A 63 13.32 28.29 9.17
C ASN A 63 11.84 28.52 9.50
N ASP A 64 10.98 27.53 9.17
CA ASP A 64 9.53 27.60 9.37
C ASP A 64 9.10 26.71 10.54
N MET A 65 8.53 27.34 11.59
CA MET A 65 8.04 26.64 12.79
C MET A 65 6.97 25.61 12.49
N LYS A 66 6.27 25.70 11.33
CA LYS A 66 5.30 24.71 10.88
C LYS A 66 5.90 23.31 10.75
N MET A 67 7.19 23.19 10.40
CA MET A 67 7.87 21.89 10.30
C MET A 67 7.99 21.20 11.66
N LEU A 68 8.27 21.97 12.73
CA LEU A 68 8.29 21.44 14.10
C LEU A 68 6.90 21.06 14.60
N MET A 69 5.88 21.86 14.26
CA MET A 69 4.49 21.53 14.59
C MET A 69 4.06 20.22 13.90
N MET A 70 4.40 20.03 12.62
CA MET A 70 4.12 18.81 11.89
C MET A 70 4.86 17.61 12.48
N TYR A 71 6.12 17.77 12.87
CA TYR A 71 6.87 16.74 13.60
C TYR A 71 6.14 16.34 14.89
N GLY A 72 5.71 17.30 15.70
CA GLY A 72 4.96 17.04 16.92
C GLY A 72 3.66 16.27 16.67
N ALA A 73 2.91 16.63 15.62
CA ALA A 73 1.69 15.94 15.21
C ALA A 73 1.97 14.49 14.77
N VAL A 74 2.98 14.26 13.94
CA VAL A 74 3.39 12.92 13.48
C VAL A 74 3.91 12.08 14.63
N PHE A 75 4.73 12.66 15.53
CA PHE A 75 5.21 11.97 16.73
C PHE A 75 4.06 11.51 17.61
N LEU A 76 3.13 12.41 17.94
CA LEU A 76 1.96 12.10 18.75
C LEU A 76 1.10 11.02 18.09
N PHE A 77 0.85 11.15 16.78
CA PHE A 77 0.11 10.17 16.01
C PHE A 77 0.74 8.76 16.10
N ILE A 78 2.04 8.63 15.88
CA ILE A 78 2.74 7.35 15.96
C ILE A 78 2.60 6.75 17.36
N VAL A 79 2.83 7.55 18.41
CA VAL A 79 2.73 7.07 19.81
C VAL A 79 1.30 6.60 20.12
N VAL A 80 0.30 7.38 19.76
CA VAL A 80 -1.12 7.03 19.96
C VAL A 80 -1.48 5.74 19.23
N VAL A 81 -1.09 5.60 17.97
CA VAL A 81 -1.33 4.39 17.17
C VAL A 81 -0.68 3.17 17.82
N GLN A 82 0.57 3.29 18.27
CA GLN A 82 1.29 2.20 18.94
C GLN A 82 0.59 1.76 20.23
N ILE A 83 0.08 2.71 21.01
CA ILE A 83 -0.65 2.40 22.25
C ILE A 83 -1.99 1.75 21.92
N LEU A 84 -2.77 2.32 21.01
CA LEU A 84 -4.10 1.83 20.65
C LEU A 84 -4.05 0.40 20.09
N TYR A 85 -3.11 0.10 19.19
CA TYR A 85 -2.96 -1.27 18.67
C TYR A 85 -2.60 -2.27 19.76
N ARG A 86 -1.74 -1.92 20.72
CA ARG A 86 -1.39 -2.81 21.84
C ARG A 86 -2.53 -3.04 22.80
N VAL A 87 -3.38 -2.04 23.00
CA VAL A 87 -4.54 -2.13 23.92
C VAL A 87 -5.69 -2.87 23.26
N ILE A 88 -6.08 -2.48 22.04
CA ILE A 88 -7.26 -2.99 21.34
C ILE A 88 -6.97 -4.36 20.70
N TYR A 89 -5.82 -4.51 20.06
CA TYR A 89 -5.42 -5.70 19.30
C TYR A 89 -4.21 -6.39 19.91
N ARG A 90 -4.33 -6.90 21.13
CA ARG A 90 -3.24 -7.56 21.89
C ARG A 90 -2.55 -8.72 21.14
N LYS A 91 -3.27 -9.38 20.21
CA LYS A 91 -2.76 -10.46 19.35
C LYS A 91 -2.34 -9.98 17.98
N GLY A 92 -2.38 -8.68 17.71
CA GLY A 92 -1.99 -8.09 16.44
C GLY A 92 -0.48 -8.20 16.19
N ASN A 93 -0.11 -8.33 14.92
CA ASN A 93 1.30 -8.34 14.54
C ASN A 93 1.87 -6.91 14.58
N MET A 94 2.62 -6.60 15.64
CA MET A 94 3.20 -5.27 15.84
C MET A 94 4.27 -4.90 14.79
N LEU A 95 4.88 -5.88 14.10
CA LEU A 95 5.80 -5.59 13.01
C LEU A 95 5.08 -4.90 11.83
N ILE A 96 3.86 -5.34 11.51
CA ILE A 96 3.04 -4.70 10.47
C ILE A 96 2.70 -3.26 10.87
N VAL A 97 2.33 -3.05 12.14
CA VAL A 97 2.02 -1.70 12.66
C VAL A 97 3.24 -0.79 12.60
N ASN A 98 4.43 -1.28 13.00
CA ASN A 98 5.68 -0.52 12.91
C ASN A 98 5.99 -0.13 11.47
N ASN A 99 5.89 -1.08 10.52
CA ASN A 99 6.16 -0.80 9.11
C ASN A 99 5.14 0.18 8.52
N MET A 100 3.87 0.07 8.88
CA MET A 100 2.84 1.05 8.49
C MET A 100 3.19 2.46 9.01
N CYS A 101 3.52 2.59 10.29
CA CYS A 101 3.92 3.88 10.87
C CYS A 101 5.19 4.43 10.21
N MET A 102 6.18 3.57 9.89
CA MET A 102 7.41 3.98 9.22
C MET A 102 7.12 4.54 7.82
N LEU A 103 6.31 3.84 7.02
CA LEU A 103 5.93 4.29 5.67
C LEU A 103 5.11 5.59 5.72
N LEU A 104 4.17 5.71 6.65
CA LEU A 104 3.40 6.94 6.85
C LEU A 104 4.30 8.11 7.23
N SER A 105 5.25 7.90 8.13
CA SER A 105 6.17 8.96 8.57
C SER A 105 7.08 9.46 7.44
N ILE A 106 7.58 8.55 6.59
CA ILE A 106 8.34 8.92 5.37
C ILE A 106 7.44 9.70 4.42
N GLY A 107 6.19 9.26 4.21
CA GLY A 107 5.23 9.95 3.37
C GLY A 107 4.95 11.38 3.85
N PHE A 108 4.73 11.57 5.15
CA PHE A 108 4.53 12.90 5.74
C PHE A 108 5.76 13.78 5.59
N LEU A 109 6.95 13.25 5.82
CA LEU A 109 8.20 13.97 5.66
C LEU A 109 8.38 14.49 4.23
N ILE A 110 8.18 13.62 3.23
CA ILE A 110 8.30 13.99 1.81
C ILE A 110 7.24 15.04 1.44
N LEU A 111 5.99 14.85 1.85
CA LEU A 111 4.93 15.81 1.58
C LEU A 111 5.17 17.16 2.27
N SER A 112 5.66 17.17 3.50
CA SER A 112 6.00 18.40 4.22
C SER A 112 7.04 19.23 3.46
N ARG A 113 8.03 18.56 2.87
CA ARG A 113 9.04 19.20 2.03
C ARG A 113 8.49 19.74 0.71
N LEU A 114 7.61 18.97 0.04
CA LEU A 114 7.09 19.33 -1.28
C LEU A 114 5.95 20.34 -1.20
N SER A 115 5.05 20.20 -0.23
CA SER A 115 3.89 21.07 -0.04
C SER A 115 3.28 20.86 1.33
N PHE A 116 3.49 21.80 2.24
CA PHE A 116 2.96 21.74 3.60
C PHE A 116 1.44 21.58 3.66
N GLY A 117 0.69 22.31 2.80
CA GLY A 117 -0.76 22.17 2.73
C GLY A 117 -1.24 20.75 2.35
N LYS A 118 -0.51 20.08 1.44
CA LYS A 118 -0.80 18.68 1.09
C LYS A 118 -0.45 17.73 2.24
N ALA A 119 0.63 18.02 3.00
CA ALA A 119 0.99 17.22 4.17
C ALA A 119 -0.07 17.27 5.26
N VAL A 120 -0.61 18.45 5.57
CA VAL A 120 -1.70 18.63 6.54
C VAL A 120 -2.95 17.86 6.10
N LYS A 121 -3.39 18.04 4.86
CA LYS A 121 -4.54 17.33 4.31
C LYS A 121 -4.36 15.81 4.35
N GLN A 122 -3.17 15.33 3.99
CA GLN A 122 -2.85 13.90 4.07
C GLN A 122 -2.88 13.40 5.51
N PHE A 123 -2.40 14.20 6.47
CA PHE A 123 -2.44 13.84 7.88
C PHE A 123 -3.89 13.68 8.37
N GLU A 124 -4.77 14.61 8.03
CA GLU A 124 -6.21 14.52 8.36
C GLU A 124 -6.85 13.25 7.81
N ILE A 125 -6.58 12.94 6.52
CA ILE A 125 -7.10 11.72 5.87
C ILE A 125 -6.57 10.45 6.56
N VAL A 126 -5.28 10.43 6.94
CA VAL A 126 -4.68 9.28 7.63
C VAL A 126 -5.26 9.10 9.03
N VAL A 127 -5.56 10.18 9.77
CA VAL A 127 -6.22 10.08 11.08
C VAL A 127 -7.61 9.44 10.92
N ILE A 128 -8.40 9.90 9.94
CA ILE A 128 -9.73 9.32 9.65
C ILE A 128 -9.58 7.84 9.24
N GLY A 129 -8.66 7.53 8.33
CA GLY A 129 -8.38 6.15 7.90
C GLY A 129 -7.96 5.24 9.06
N MET A 130 -7.19 5.78 10.01
CA MET A 130 -6.78 5.04 11.21
C MET A 130 -7.97 4.71 12.11
N VAL A 131 -8.88 5.66 12.34
CA VAL A 131 -10.12 5.40 13.09
C VAL A 131 -10.93 4.29 12.41
N LEU A 132 -11.11 4.37 11.09
CA LEU A 132 -11.79 3.33 10.32
C LEU A 132 -11.09 1.97 10.43
N SER A 133 -9.75 1.94 10.44
CA SER A 133 -8.98 0.70 10.59
C SER A 133 -9.20 -0.01 11.92
N PHE A 134 -9.54 0.73 12.98
CA PHE A 134 -9.95 0.12 14.27
C PHE A 134 -11.38 -0.41 14.26
N ILE A 135 -12.28 0.19 13.49
CA ILE A 135 -13.69 -0.19 13.44
C ILE A 135 -13.90 -1.43 12.56
N VAL A 136 -13.27 -1.49 11.38
CA VAL A 136 -13.48 -2.55 10.38
C VAL A 136 -13.28 -3.96 10.92
N PRO A 137 -12.20 -4.32 11.66
CA PRO A 137 -12.03 -5.66 12.19
C PRO A 137 -13.11 -6.05 13.20
N VAL A 138 -13.65 -5.07 13.94
CA VAL A 138 -14.76 -5.31 14.89
C VAL A 138 -16.03 -5.65 14.13
N ILE A 139 -16.35 -4.90 13.05
CA ILE A 139 -17.50 -5.15 12.19
C ILE A 139 -17.38 -6.54 11.56
N VAL A 140 -16.24 -6.84 10.92
CA VAL A 140 -16.01 -8.13 10.24
C VAL A 140 -16.13 -9.31 11.20
N ARG A 141 -15.74 -9.14 12.48
CA ARG A 141 -15.84 -10.16 13.51
C ARG A 141 -17.29 -10.36 13.98
N LYS A 142 -18.05 -9.27 14.19
CA LYS A 142 -19.38 -9.30 14.75
C LYS A 142 -20.49 -9.60 13.73
N VAL A 143 -20.35 -9.09 12.51
CA VAL A 143 -21.37 -9.20 11.45
C VAL A 143 -21.14 -10.47 10.65
N LYS A 144 -21.79 -11.56 11.07
CA LYS A 144 -21.61 -12.88 10.45
C LYS A 144 -22.04 -12.93 8.98
N ILE A 145 -23.08 -12.19 8.60
CA ILE A 145 -23.61 -12.13 7.23
C ILE A 145 -22.54 -11.71 6.19
N LEU A 146 -21.54 -10.93 6.60
CA LEU A 146 -20.45 -10.53 5.69
C LEU A 146 -19.67 -11.74 5.15
N LYS A 147 -19.69 -12.87 5.85
CA LYS A 147 -18.99 -14.09 5.43
C LYS A 147 -19.75 -14.84 4.34
N ASP A 148 -21.05 -14.62 4.23
CA ASP A 148 -21.94 -15.36 3.32
C ASP A 148 -22.15 -14.59 2.00
N LEU A 149 -21.79 -13.30 1.98
CA LEU A 149 -21.94 -12.41 0.82
C LEU A 149 -20.80 -12.54 -0.21
N THR A 150 -20.10 -13.68 -0.25
CA THR A 150 -18.90 -13.89 -1.08
C THR A 150 -19.12 -13.50 -2.55
N TRP A 151 -20.19 -14.03 -3.18
CA TRP A 151 -20.51 -13.72 -4.57
C TRP A 151 -20.94 -12.28 -4.79
N LEU A 152 -21.61 -11.67 -3.81
CA LEU A 152 -21.97 -10.25 -3.88
C LEU A 152 -20.72 -9.37 -3.98
N TYR A 153 -19.68 -9.67 -3.20
CA TYR A 153 -18.40 -8.93 -3.29
C TYR A 153 -17.76 -9.05 -4.67
N GLY A 154 -17.76 -10.25 -5.26
CA GLY A 154 -17.24 -10.45 -6.62
C GLY A 154 -18.03 -9.66 -7.67
N ILE A 155 -19.36 -9.71 -7.61
CA ILE A 155 -20.25 -9.02 -8.55
C ILE A 155 -20.11 -7.49 -8.39
N VAL A 156 -20.18 -6.97 -7.16
CA VAL A 156 -20.04 -5.54 -6.87
C VAL A 156 -18.65 -5.04 -7.30
N GLY A 157 -17.60 -5.83 -7.03
CA GLY A 157 -16.24 -5.49 -7.48
C GLY A 157 -16.15 -5.37 -9.00
N LEU A 158 -16.67 -6.35 -9.75
CA LEU A 158 -16.70 -6.30 -11.22
C LEU A 158 -17.56 -5.15 -11.74
N ALA A 159 -18.74 -4.90 -11.15
CA ALA A 159 -19.60 -3.79 -11.54
C ALA A 159 -18.92 -2.43 -11.37
N LEU A 160 -18.25 -2.20 -10.24
CA LEU A 160 -17.48 -0.98 -10.01
C LEU A 160 -16.31 -0.84 -10.97
N LEU A 161 -15.62 -1.95 -11.33
CA LEU A 161 -14.57 -1.91 -12.35
C LEU A 161 -15.11 -1.63 -13.75
N MET A 162 -16.31 -2.06 -14.07
CA MET A 162 -16.97 -1.68 -15.33
C MET A 162 -17.23 -0.17 -15.41
N VAL A 163 -17.58 0.46 -14.28
CA VAL A 163 -17.66 1.93 -14.18
C VAL A 163 -16.30 2.56 -14.43
N VAL A 164 -15.22 2.04 -13.81
CA VAL A 164 -13.84 2.51 -14.05
C VAL A 164 -13.47 2.40 -15.52
N LEU A 165 -13.79 1.27 -16.16
CA LEU A 165 -13.54 1.05 -17.57
C LEU A 165 -14.28 2.06 -18.48
N ALA A 166 -15.55 2.33 -18.18
CA ALA A 166 -16.33 3.32 -18.90
C ALA A 166 -15.74 4.74 -18.73
N MET A 167 -15.34 5.12 -17.50
CA MET A 167 -14.66 6.39 -17.24
C MET A 167 -13.31 6.50 -17.98
N ALA A 168 -12.53 5.42 -18.00
CA ALA A 168 -11.27 5.37 -18.72
C ALA A 168 -11.47 5.53 -20.24
N ALA A 169 -12.52 4.95 -20.80
CA ALA A 169 -12.87 5.09 -22.22
C ALA A 169 -13.23 6.54 -22.58
N ILE A 170 -13.99 7.22 -21.73
CA ILE A 170 -14.42 8.63 -21.94
C ILE A 170 -13.24 9.58 -21.77
N SER A 171 -12.37 9.37 -20.78
CA SER A 171 -11.26 10.28 -20.42
C SER A 171 -9.94 9.97 -21.10
N GLY A 172 -9.89 8.99 -22.00
CA GLY A 172 -8.66 8.52 -22.62
C GLY A 172 -7.69 7.83 -21.64
N GLY A 173 -8.19 7.43 -20.46
CA GLY A 173 -7.40 6.82 -19.37
C GLY A 173 -6.74 7.82 -18.43
N ALA A 174 -7.00 9.12 -18.57
CA ALA A 174 -6.36 10.17 -17.77
C ALA A 174 -7.02 10.42 -16.40
N LYS A 175 -8.30 10.08 -16.23
CA LYS A 175 -9.06 10.33 -14.99
C LYS A 175 -9.78 9.07 -14.52
N LEU A 176 -9.11 8.30 -13.68
CA LEU A 176 -9.69 7.11 -13.01
C LEU A 176 -10.25 7.44 -11.61
N SER A 177 -10.25 8.71 -11.24
CA SER A 177 -10.67 9.21 -9.93
C SER A 177 -11.67 10.34 -10.06
N ILE A 178 -12.56 10.43 -9.07
CA ILE A 178 -13.52 11.52 -8.91
C ILE A 178 -13.07 12.37 -7.72
N GLU A 179 -13.13 13.69 -7.88
CA GLU A 179 -12.86 14.61 -6.78
C GLU A 179 -14.18 15.02 -6.12
N ILE A 180 -14.33 14.71 -4.83
CA ILE A 180 -15.50 15.03 -4.03
C ILE A 180 -15.04 15.82 -2.81
N GLY A 181 -15.47 17.10 -2.69
CA GLY A 181 -15.10 17.94 -1.55
C GLY A 181 -13.59 18.12 -1.36
N GLY A 182 -12.83 18.17 -2.47
CA GLY A 182 -11.36 18.30 -2.45
C GLY A 182 -10.61 17.02 -2.03
N VAL A 183 -11.30 15.88 -1.90
CA VAL A 183 -10.70 14.55 -1.71
C VAL A 183 -10.85 13.76 -3.00
N THR A 184 -9.74 13.22 -3.50
CA THR A 184 -9.73 12.39 -4.69
C THR A 184 -10.15 10.98 -4.32
N PHE A 185 -11.22 10.50 -4.93
CA PHE A 185 -11.78 9.17 -4.71
C PHE A 185 -11.59 8.31 -5.95
N GLN A 186 -10.98 7.14 -5.79
CA GLN A 186 -10.73 6.18 -6.86
C GLN A 186 -11.51 4.89 -6.59
N PHE A 187 -12.35 4.46 -7.53
CA PHE A 187 -13.17 3.25 -7.38
C PHE A 187 -12.34 1.99 -7.20
N SER A 188 -11.18 1.88 -7.86
CA SER A 188 -10.27 0.72 -7.71
C SER A 188 -9.79 0.55 -6.27
N GLU A 189 -9.74 1.61 -5.46
CA GLU A 189 -9.42 1.51 -4.03
C GLU A 189 -10.51 0.78 -3.23
N LEU A 190 -11.79 1.04 -3.52
CA LEU A 190 -12.91 0.30 -2.93
C LEU A 190 -12.95 -1.15 -3.41
N VAL A 191 -12.68 -1.36 -4.70
CA VAL A 191 -12.71 -2.70 -5.27
C VAL A 191 -11.64 -3.58 -4.67
N LYS A 192 -10.50 -3.06 -4.23
CA LYS A 192 -9.51 -3.83 -3.46
C LYS A 192 -10.12 -4.50 -2.24
N ILE A 193 -10.99 -3.79 -1.53
CA ILE A 193 -11.65 -4.32 -0.33
C ILE A 193 -12.61 -5.46 -0.72
N THR A 194 -13.52 -5.22 -1.68
CA THR A 194 -14.48 -6.24 -2.12
C THR A 194 -13.77 -7.45 -2.73
N PHE A 195 -12.69 -7.24 -3.47
CA PHE A 195 -11.85 -8.29 -4.04
C PHE A 195 -11.24 -9.20 -2.95
N VAL A 196 -10.66 -8.62 -1.91
CA VAL A 196 -10.08 -9.40 -0.80
C VAL A 196 -11.17 -10.19 -0.07
N PHE A 197 -12.35 -9.61 0.17
CA PHE A 197 -13.48 -10.34 0.76
C PHE A 197 -13.97 -11.46 -0.14
N PHE A 198 -14.04 -11.24 -1.46
CA PHE A 198 -14.41 -12.27 -2.43
C PHE A 198 -13.43 -13.43 -2.39
N VAL A 199 -12.14 -13.18 -2.57
CA VAL A 199 -11.09 -14.23 -2.59
C VAL A 199 -11.04 -14.97 -1.25
N ALA A 200 -11.11 -14.26 -0.12
CA ALA A 200 -11.12 -14.85 1.20
C ALA A 200 -12.36 -15.74 1.42
N GLY A 201 -13.53 -15.28 1.00
CA GLY A 201 -14.78 -16.06 1.10
C GLY A 201 -14.76 -17.30 0.23
N MET A 202 -14.25 -17.19 -1.01
CA MET A 202 -14.15 -18.32 -1.94
C MET A 202 -13.21 -19.42 -1.44
N LEU A 203 -12.08 -19.06 -0.83
CA LEU A 203 -11.03 -19.98 -0.41
C LEU A 203 -11.09 -20.37 1.08
N ARG A 204 -12.10 -19.89 1.82
CA ARG A 204 -12.23 -20.13 3.26
C ARG A 204 -12.55 -21.59 3.59
N GLU A 205 -13.51 -22.18 2.89
CA GLU A 205 -14.11 -23.49 3.23
C GLU A 205 -13.60 -24.61 2.33
N ASP A 206 -13.34 -24.29 1.08
CA ASP A 206 -12.91 -25.25 0.08
C ASP A 206 -11.77 -24.71 -0.77
N THR A 207 -10.66 -25.45 -0.80
CA THR A 207 -9.48 -25.19 -1.62
C THR A 207 -9.30 -26.28 -2.70
N GLY A 208 -10.38 -26.98 -3.05
CA GLY A 208 -10.40 -27.95 -4.14
C GLY A 208 -10.10 -27.30 -5.49
N PHE A 209 -9.61 -28.09 -6.44
CA PHE A 209 -9.16 -27.60 -7.74
C PHE A 209 -10.24 -26.76 -8.45
N LYS A 210 -11.48 -27.24 -8.50
CA LYS A 210 -12.60 -26.51 -9.14
C LYS A 210 -12.82 -25.13 -8.51
N ARG A 211 -12.78 -25.05 -7.17
CA ARG A 211 -12.96 -23.79 -6.45
C ARG A 211 -11.83 -22.81 -6.72
N VAL A 212 -10.59 -23.30 -6.71
CA VAL A 212 -9.41 -22.51 -7.07
C VAL A 212 -9.52 -21.96 -8.48
N VAL A 213 -9.90 -22.79 -9.47
CA VAL A 213 -10.06 -22.35 -10.87
C VAL A 213 -11.11 -21.26 -10.99
N ILE A 214 -12.30 -21.43 -10.40
CA ILE A 214 -13.36 -20.42 -10.44
C ILE A 214 -12.86 -19.09 -9.84
N THR A 215 -12.22 -19.16 -8.66
CA THR A 215 -11.68 -17.97 -8.00
C THR A 215 -10.60 -17.30 -8.86
N THR A 216 -9.74 -18.09 -9.50
CA THR A 216 -8.70 -17.59 -10.41
C THR A 216 -9.31 -16.85 -11.60
N VAL A 217 -10.33 -17.43 -12.23
CA VAL A 217 -10.98 -16.80 -13.40
C VAL A 217 -11.58 -15.46 -13.03
N VAL A 218 -12.34 -15.40 -11.92
CA VAL A 218 -12.95 -14.13 -11.47
C VAL A 218 -11.87 -13.13 -11.06
N ALA A 219 -10.82 -13.55 -10.36
CA ALA A 219 -9.70 -12.69 -9.99
C ALA A 219 -8.96 -12.16 -11.23
N ALA A 220 -8.69 -13.03 -12.20
CA ALA A 220 -8.07 -12.63 -13.47
C ALA A 220 -8.94 -11.64 -14.25
N THR A 221 -10.26 -11.79 -14.23
CA THR A 221 -11.18 -10.81 -14.85
C THR A 221 -11.04 -9.43 -14.21
N HIS A 222 -10.95 -9.32 -12.87
CA HIS A 222 -10.67 -8.03 -12.20
C HIS A 222 -9.35 -7.41 -12.68
N VAL A 223 -8.28 -8.21 -12.74
CA VAL A 223 -6.96 -7.74 -13.20
C VAL A 223 -7.01 -7.29 -14.65
N LEU A 224 -7.67 -8.05 -15.54
CA LEU A 224 -7.78 -7.72 -16.94
C LEU A 224 -8.55 -6.41 -17.18
N ILE A 225 -9.65 -6.19 -16.46
CA ILE A 225 -10.40 -4.92 -16.57
C ILE A 225 -9.51 -3.74 -16.17
N LEU A 226 -8.73 -3.86 -15.10
CA LEU A 226 -7.78 -2.82 -14.67
C LEU A 226 -6.70 -2.56 -15.72
N VAL A 227 -6.15 -3.61 -16.35
CA VAL A 227 -5.17 -3.47 -17.46
C VAL A 227 -5.78 -2.72 -18.62
N VAL A 228 -7.00 -3.08 -19.06
CA VAL A 228 -7.71 -2.42 -20.14
C VAL A 228 -8.04 -0.96 -19.79
N SER A 229 -8.36 -0.68 -18.52
CA SER A 229 -8.60 0.67 -17.99
C SER A 229 -7.32 1.50 -17.82
N LYS A 230 -6.15 0.97 -18.20
CA LYS A 230 -4.83 1.59 -18.06
C LYS A 230 -4.36 1.81 -16.61
N ASP A 231 -5.04 1.20 -15.63
CA ASP A 231 -4.65 1.20 -14.22
C ASP A 231 -3.74 0.01 -13.90
N LEU A 232 -2.52 0.05 -14.46
CA LEU A 232 -1.54 -1.03 -14.31
C LEU A 232 -1.05 -1.17 -12.86
N GLY A 233 -0.99 -0.06 -12.12
CA GLY A 233 -0.59 -0.08 -10.71
C GLY A 233 -1.55 -0.91 -9.86
N SER A 234 -2.84 -0.64 -9.95
CA SER A 234 -3.86 -1.44 -9.27
C SER A 234 -3.87 -2.88 -9.77
N ALA A 235 -3.71 -3.13 -11.08
CA ALA A 235 -3.66 -4.47 -11.64
C ALA A 235 -2.57 -5.34 -10.98
N VAL A 236 -1.37 -4.81 -10.81
CA VAL A 236 -0.26 -5.50 -10.12
C VAL A 236 -0.60 -5.78 -8.66
N VAL A 237 -1.19 -4.81 -7.94
CA VAL A 237 -1.60 -4.98 -6.54
C VAL A 237 -2.63 -6.10 -6.39
N PHE A 238 -3.66 -6.14 -7.26
CA PHE A 238 -4.67 -7.20 -7.26
C PHE A 238 -4.06 -8.56 -7.56
N PHE A 239 -3.19 -8.63 -8.56
CA PHE A 239 -2.51 -9.86 -8.93
C PHE A 239 -1.66 -10.42 -7.77
N VAL A 240 -0.80 -9.59 -7.18
CA VAL A 240 0.06 -10.00 -6.07
C VAL A 240 -0.78 -10.40 -4.85
N ALA A 241 -1.81 -9.62 -4.50
CA ALA A 241 -2.72 -9.94 -3.41
C ALA A 241 -3.39 -11.31 -3.64
N TYR A 242 -3.88 -11.58 -4.87
CA TYR A 242 -4.47 -12.87 -5.20
C TYR A 242 -3.48 -14.03 -5.02
N ILE A 243 -2.26 -13.92 -5.57
CA ILE A 243 -1.24 -14.98 -5.47
C ILE A 243 -0.89 -15.28 -4.01
N VAL A 244 -0.70 -14.25 -3.20
CA VAL A 244 -0.41 -14.40 -1.77
C VAL A 244 -1.58 -15.07 -1.04
N MET A 245 -2.81 -14.62 -1.27
CA MET A 245 -4.02 -15.20 -0.66
C MET A 245 -4.21 -16.66 -1.08
N LEU A 246 -4.00 -16.98 -2.36
CA LEU A 246 -4.07 -18.33 -2.89
C LEU A 246 -3.05 -19.25 -2.22
N TYR A 247 -1.80 -18.78 -2.07
CA TYR A 247 -0.76 -19.56 -1.40
C TYR A 247 -1.09 -19.79 0.08
N VAL A 248 -1.52 -18.75 0.79
CA VAL A 248 -1.86 -18.83 2.22
C VAL A 248 -3.03 -19.80 2.45
N ALA A 249 -4.06 -19.75 1.59
CA ALA A 249 -5.24 -20.58 1.71
C ALA A 249 -4.95 -22.07 1.37
N THR A 250 -4.22 -22.31 0.28
CA THR A 250 -3.98 -23.67 -0.21
C THR A 250 -2.77 -24.34 0.41
N LYS A 251 -1.79 -23.55 0.89
CA LYS A 251 -0.45 -23.98 1.33
C LYS A 251 0.31 -24.82 0.28
N LYS A 252 -0.08 -24.69 -1.00
CA LYS A 252 0.51 -25.43 -2.13
C LYS A 252 1.25 -24.45 -3.05
N ALA A 253 2.58 -24.45 -2.97
CA ALA A 253 3.43 -23.57 -3.79
C ALA A 253 3.17 -23.71 -5.30
N ARG A 254 2.78 -24.91 -5.76
CA ARG A 254 2.46 -25.18 -7.17
C ARG A 254 1.39 -24.24 -7.76
N TYR A 255 0.36 -23.87 -6.98
CA TYR A 255 -0.67 -22.93 -7.44
C TYR A 255 -0.15 -21.50 -7.55
N ALA A 256 0.66 -21.07 -6.57
CA ALA A 256 1.30 -19.75 -6.63
C ALA A 256 2.30 -19.65 -7.80
N LEU A 257 3.12 -20.69 -8.01
CA LEU A 257 4.05 -20.74 -9.14
C LEU A 257 3.33 -20.78 -10.49
N ALA A 258 2.25 -21.57 -10.62
CA ALA A 258 1.43 -21.58 -11.83
C ALA A 258 0.78 -20.21 -12.08
N GLY A 259 0.28 -19.55 -11.02
CA GLY A 259 -0.26 -18.20 -11.10
C GLY A 259 0.80 -17.17 -11.53
N LEU A 260 2.01 -17.24 -10.96
CA LEU A 260 3.12 -16.37 -11.37
C LEU A 260 3.52 -16.61 -12.83
N ALA A 261 3.65 -17.87 -13.25
CA ALA A 261 3.96 -18.21 -14.64
C ALA A 261 2.87 -17.70 -15.61
N GLY A 262 1.59 -17.93 -15.26
CA GLY A 262 0.46 -17.43 -16.05
C GLY A 262 0.41 -15.89 -16.08
N GLY A 263 0.68 -15.21 -14.97
CA GLY A 263 0.75 -13.76 -14.90
C GLY A 263 1.90 -13.17 -15.72
N THR A 264 3.07 -13.82 -15.70
CA THR A 264 4.22 -13.42 -16.53
C THR A 264 3.87 -13.57 -18.02
N LEU A 265 3.26 -14.69 -18.42
CA LEU A 265 2.82 -14.89 -19.79
C LEU A 265 1.79 -13.83 -20.20
N ALA A 266 0.81 -13.56 -19.35
CA ALA A 266 -0.20 -12.52 -19.59
C ALA A 266 0.44 -11.11 -19.71
N ALA A 267 1.47 -10.79 -18.91
CA ALA A 267 2.20 -9.54 -19.01
C ALA A 267 2.96 -9.41 -20.33
N VAL A 268 3.58 -10.50 -20.80
CA VAL A 268 4.24 -10.53 -22.13
C VAL A 268 3.21 -10.31 -23.24
N VAL A 269 2.08 -11.00 -23.19
CA VAL A 269 1.00 -10.80 -24.17
C VAL A 269 0.47 -9.37 -24.12
N ALA A 270 0.27 -8.80 -22.92
CA ALA A 270 -0.18 -7.43 -22.73
C ALA A 270 0.82 -6.39 -23.31
N TYR A 271 2.12 -6.66 -23.22
CA TYR A 271 3.16 -5.81 -23.81
C TYR A 271 3.01 -5.69 -25.33
N PHE A 272 2.65 -6.78 -26.03
CA PHE A 272 2.44 -6.76 -27.48
C PHE A 272 1.08 -6.19 -27.87
N LEU A 273 0.03 -6.41 -27.07
CA LEU A 273 -1.32 -5.98 -27.39
C LEU A 273 -1.62 -4.53 -27.03
N PHE A 274 -1.05 -4.04 -25.91
CA PHE A 274 -1.41 -2.73 -25.35
C PHE A 274 -0.25 -1.74 -25.40
N ASN A 275 -0.40 -0.68 -26.19
CA ASN A 275 0.62 0.36 -26.33
C ASN A 275 0.99 1.05 -24.99
N HIS A 276 0.02 1.26 -24.10
CA HIS A 276 0.29 1.87 -22.79
C HIS A 276 1.15 0.96 -21.86
N VAL A 277 1.04 -0.37 -21.98
CA VAL A 277 1.92 -1.31 -21.27
C VAL A 277 3.34 -1.21 -21.82
N ARG A 278 3.47 -1.22 -23.15
CA ARG A 278 4.76 -1.06 -23.84
C ARG A 278 5.45 0.24 -23.47
N GLN A 279 4.72 1.37 -23.44
CA GLN A 279 5.26 2.66 -23.00
C GLN A 279 5.80 2.63 -21.57
N ARG A 280 5.10 1.97 -20.63
CA ARG A 280 5.58 1.84 -19.26
C ARG A 280 6.89 1.06 -19.15
N VAL A 281 7.06 0.01 -19.96
CA VAL A 281 8.31 -0.76 -20.01
C VAL A 281 9.45 0.10 -20.57
N ILE A 282 9.21 0.85 -21.65
CA ILE A 282 10.21 1.74 -22.26
C ILE A 282 10.65 2.82 -21.25
N VAL A 283 9.70 3.48 -20.59
CA VAL A 283 10.00 4.50 -19.56
C VAL A 283 10.77 3.89 -18.37
N TRP A 284 10.48 2.66 -18.01
CA TRP A 284 11.20 1.95 -16.94
C TRP A 284 12.63 1.62 -17.30
N GLN A 285 12.90 1.28 -18.57
CA GLN A 285 14.24 0.96 -19.07
C GLN A 285 15.13 2.19 -19.17
N ASP A 286 14.61 3.30 -19.70
CA ASP A 286 15.35 4.56 -19.83
C ASP A 286 14.44 5.77 -19.55
N PRO A 287 14.29 6.14 -18.26
CA PRO A 287 13.41 7.23 -17.86
C PRO A 287 13.89 8.60 -18.32
N ILE A 288 15.20 8.77 -18.54
CA ILE A 288 15.80 10.08 -18.91
C ILE A 288 15.63 10.35 -20.40
N ALA A 289 15.95 9.38 -21.26
CA ALA A 289 15.88 9.55 -22.72
C ALA A 289 14.44 9.72 -23.25
N VAL A 290 13.44 9.34 -22.48
CA VAL A 290 12.02 9.33 -22.89
C VAL A 290 11.20 10.44 -22.21
N TYR A 291 11.81 11.21 -21.30
CA TYR A 291 11.13 12.25 -20.51
C TYR A 291 10.36 13.25 -21.38
N ASP A 292 10.99 13.75 -22.44
CA ASP A 292 10.39 14.75 -23.35
C ASP A 292 9.42 14.16 -24.38
N LYS A 293 9.51 12.84 -24.65
CA LYS A 293 8.74 12.19 -25.74
C LYS A 293 7.44 11.55 -25.30
N VAL A 294 7.36 11.07 -24.07
CA VAL A 294 6.22 10.29 -23.55
C VAL A 294 5.45 11.04 -22.45
N GLY A 295 5.85 12.28 -22.16
CA GLY A 295 5.27 13.11 -21.10
C GLY A 295 5.55 12.54 -19.71
N GLY A 296 6.27 13.32 -18.91
CA GLY A 296 6.62 13.14 -17.51
C GLY A 296 6.38 11.78 -16.89
N GLY A 297 7.35 10.90 -16.97
CA GLY A 297 7.30 9.55 -16.41
C GLY A 297 7.18 9.46 -14.89
N TYR A 298 6.86 10.56 -14.22
CA TYR A 298 6.71 10.69 -12.76
C TYR A 298 5.31 11.12 -12.35
N GLN A 299 4.28 10.75 -13.11
CA GLN A 299 2.89 10.90 -12.69
C GLN A 299 2.39 9.62 -12.02
#